data_c9db54e4d0831730070dc6c3ceafe77a
#
_entry.id   c9db54e4d0831730070dc6c3ceafe77a
#
_cell.length_a   1.000
_cell.length_b   1.000
_cell.length_c   1.000
_cell.angle_alpha   90.00
_cell.angle_beta   90.00
_cell.angle_gamma   90.00
#
_symmetry.space_group_name_H-M   'P 1'
#
loop_
_entity.id
_entity.type
_entity.pdbx_description
1 polymer ?
#
loop_
_entity_poly.entity_id
_entity_poly.type
_entity_poly.pdbx_seq_one_letter_code
_entity_poly.pdbx_strand_id
1 'polypeptide(L)'
;MRRDGFGWFSVRCVFRAGSGPAGQLYEERLTLWRVGGFDEAIAEAEAEAIEYAAEQPDVIFAGLAQAYRLFDEPGHGAEVFSLIRESELDPQAYLTRFFDTGAERQGHVAPGA
;
A
#
# COMPACT_ATOMS: atom_id res chain seq x y z
N MET A 1 17.32 13.55 8.57
CA MET A 1 18.28 12.43 8.48
C MET A 1 18.35 11.69 9.81
N ARG A 2 18.39 10.38 9.77
CA ARG A 2 18.49 9.55 10.97
C ARG A 2 19.92 9.45 11.43
N ARG A 3 20.16 9.65 12.73
CA ARG A 3 21.52 9.58 13.29
C ARG A 3 22.02 8.15 13.40
N ASP A 4 21.11 7.19 13.55
CA ASP A 4 21.46 5.78 13.72
C ASP A 4 21.55 5.03 12.39
N GLY A 5 21.40 5.72 11.27
CA GLY A 5 21.43 5.11 9.96
C GLY A 5 20.14 4.40 9.55
N PHE A 6 19.12 4.42 10.41
CA PHE A 6 17.83 3.81 10.10
C PHE A 6 16.81 4.87 9.74
N GLY A 7 15.84 4.45 8.96
CA GLY A 7 14.69 5.29 8.61
C GLY A 7 13.42 4.47 8.63
N TRP A 8 12.32 5.17 8.49
CA TRP A 8 11.01 4.53 8.40
C TRP A 8 10.61 4.39 6.95
N PHE A 9 10.11 3.20 6.62
CA PHE A 9 9.63 2.87 5.29
C PHE A 9 8.27 2.22 5.40
N SER A 10 7.38 2.51 4.45
CA SER A 10 6.18 1.68 4.27
C SER A 10 6.41 0.81 3.06
N VAL A 11 5.87 -0.41 3.10
CA VAL A 11 5.94 -1.31 1.95
C VAL A 11 4.53 -1.80 1.66
N ARG A 12 4.11 -1.63 0.41
CA ARG A 12 2.83 -2.15 -0.07
C ARG A 12 3.07 -3.50 -0.72
N CYS A 13 2.43 -4.53 -0.17
CA CYS A 13 2.46 -5.86 -0.73
C CYS A 13 1.08 -6.21 -1.25
N VAL A 14 1.03 -6.92 -2.37
CA VAL A 14 -0.22 -7.29 -3.03
C VAL A 14 -0.44 -8.78 -2.89
N PHE A 15 -1.66 -9.15 -2.54
CA PHE A 15 -2.07 -10.54 -2.34
C PHE A 15 -3.30 -10.84 -3.17
N ARG A 16 -3.40 -12.07 -3.67
CA ARG A 16 -4.66 -12.59 -4.17
C ARG A 16 -5.37 -13.24 -2.99
N ALA A 17 -6.56 -12.80 -2.71
CA ALA A 17 -7.29 -13.17 -1.49
C ALA A 17 -8.60 -13.88 -1.82
N GLY A 18 -8.52 -14.94 -2.64
CA GLY A 18 -9.69 -15.70 -3.02
C GLY A 18 -10.43 -15.13 -4.22
N SER A 19 -11.70 -15.46 -4.33
CA SER A 19 -12.55 -15.06 -5.47
C SER A 19 -13.85 -14.46 -4.97
N GLY A 20 -14.37 -13.52 -5.74
CA GLY A 20 -15.67 -12.90 -5.50
C GLY A 20 -16.58 -13.05 -6.72
N PRO A 21 -17.81 -12.51 -6.67
CA PRO A 21 -18.76 -12.62 -7.76
C PRO A 21 -18.28 -12.05 -9.09
N ALA A 22 -17.40 -11.05 -9.05
CA ALA A 22 -16.92 -10.36 -10.25
C ALA A 22 -15.50 -10.78 -10.64
N GLY A 23 -14.92 -11.77 -9.99
CA GLY A 23 -13.57 -12.23 -10.29
C GLY A 23 -12.74 -12.46 -9.05
N GLN A 24 -11.43 -12.29 -9.18
CA GLN A 24 -10.52 -12.52 -8.06
C GLN A 24 -10.49 -11.31 -7.14
N LEU A 25 -10.28 -11.56 -5.86
CA LEU A 25 -10.11 -10.52 -4.86
C LEU A 25 -8.63 -10.27 -4.64
N TYR A 26 -8.27 -9.00 -4.52
CA TYR A 26 -6.90 -8.60 -4.24
C TYR A 26 -6.86 -7.74 -3.00
N GLU A 27 -5.88 -8.00 -2.17
CA GLU A 27 -5.62 -7.20 -0.99
C GLU A 27 -4.32 -6.44 -1.19
N GLU A 28 -4.32 -5.14 -0.91
CA GLU A 28 -3.11 -4.33 -0.89
C GLU A 28 -2.88 -3.93 0.56
N ARG A 29 -1.76 -4.34 1.09
CA ARG A 29 -1.47 -4.22 2.51
C ARG A 29 -0.21 -3.40 2.71
N LEU A 30 -0.29 -2.39 3.56
CA LEU A 30 0.84 -1.51 3.88
C LEU A 30 1.38 -1.86 5.26
N THR A 31 2.68 -2.09 5.34
CA THR A 31 3.36 -2.34 6.61
C THR A 31 4.50 -1.35 6.80
N LEU A 32 4.86 -1.09 8.05
CA LEU A 32 5.89 -0.12 8.40
C LEU A 32 7.13 -0.82 8.92
N TRP A 33 8.29 -0.33 8.49
CA TRP A 33 9.59 -0.94 8.79
C TRP A 33 10.61 0.14 9.13
N ARG A 34 11.35 -0.06 10.21
CA ARG A 34 12.45 0.82 10.58
C ARG A 34 13.75 0.10 10.28
N VAL A 35 14.36 0.46 9.17
CA VAL A 35 15.52 -0.27 8.60
C VAL A 35 16.50 0.70 7.98
N GLY A 36 17.62 0.17 7.50
CA GLY A 36 18.69 0.98 6.93
C GLY A 36 18.48 1.48 5.52
N GLY A 37 17.55 0.87 4.76
CA GLY A 37 17.33 1.28 3.39
C GLY A 37 16.20 0.52 2.70
N PHE A 38 15.97 0.86 1.43
CA PHE A 38 14.88 0.28 0.64
C PHE A 38 14.99 -1.24 0.49
N ASP A 39 16.18 -1.74 0.18
CA ASP A 39 16.34 -3.18 -0.05
C ASP A 39 16.03 -3.98 1.21
N GLU A 40 16.45 -3.49 2.34
CA GLU A 40 16.18 -4.14 3.62
C GLU A 40 14.69 -4.10 3.95
N ALA A 41 14.04 -2.95 3.70
CA ALA A 41 12.59 -2.83 3.91
C ALA A 41 11.83 -3.83 3.06
N ILE A 42 12.18 -3.93 1.78
CA ILE A 42 11.54 -4.86 0.85
C ILE A 42 11.76 -6.30 1.29
N ALA A 43 12.99 -6.65 1.66
CA ALA A 43 13.30 -8.03 2.07
C ALA A 43 12.51 -8.44 3.32
N GLU A 44 12.43 -7.57 4.31
CA GLU A 44 11.68 -7.87 5.53
C GLU A 44 10.18 -7.91 5.28
N ALA A 45 9.68 -7.01 4.45
CA ALA A 45 8.26 -6.99 4.11
C ALA A 45 7.86 -8.23 3.30
N GLU A 46 8.72 -8.69 2.40
CA GLU A 46 8.46 -9.91 1.64
C GLU A 46 8.43 -11.14 2.53
N ALA A 47 9.35 -11.22 3.49
CA ALA A 47 9.36 -12.33 4.44
C ALA A 47 8.07 -12.33 5.27
N GLU A 48 7.64 -11.19 5.75
CA GLU A 48 6.40 -11.06 6.50
C GLU A 48 5.19 -11.38 5.63
N ALA A 49 5.20 -10.94 4.37
CA ALA A 49 4.10 -11.22 3.44
C ALA A 49 3.91 -12.72 3.23
N ILE A 50 5.00 -13.47 3.10
CA ILE A 50 4.95 -14.91 2.95
C ILE A 50 4.34 -15.57 4.19
N GLU A 51 4.76 -15.13 5.38
CA GLU A 51 4.19 -15.63 6.63
C GLU A 51 2.71 -15.30 6.76
N TYR A 52 2.36 -14.07 6.45
CA TYR A 52 0.96 -13.62 6.49
C TYR A 52 0.08 -14.47 5.59
N ALA A 53 0.51 -14.68 4.35
CA ALA A 53 -0.26 -15.49 3.40
C ALA A 53 -0.38 -16.94 3.86
N ALA A 54 0.68 -17.49 4.46
CA ALA A 54 0.68 -18.88 4.91
C ALA A 54 -0.34 -19.13 6.03
N GLU A 55 -0.70 -18.10 6.79
CA GLU A 55 -1.65 -18.21 7.90
C GLU A 55 -3.10 -18.00 7.46
N GLN A 56 -3.33 -17.66 6.20
CA GLN A 56 -4.66 -17.35 5.69
C GLN A 56 -5.07 -18.38 4.64
N PRO A 57 -6.28 -18.97 4.74
CA PRO A 57 -6.76 -19.82 3.67
C PRO A 57 -7.01 -18.97 2.41
N ASP A 58 -6.66 -19.51 1.26
CA ASP A 58 -6.91 -18.88 -0.04
C ASP A 58 -6.18 -17.56 -0.30
N VAL A 59 -5.16 -17.23 0.50
CA VAL A 59 -4.36 -16.02 0.29
C VAL A 59 -2.99 -16.40 -0.24
N ILE A 60 -2.60 -15.74 -1.32
CA ILE A 60 -1.30 -15.96 -1.97
C ILE A 60 -0.62 -14.61 -2.15
N PHE A 61 0.64 -14.51 -1.74
CA PHE A 61 1.42 -13.32 -2.00
C PHE A 61 1.69 -13.24 -3.51
N ALA A 62 1.29 -12.13 -4.14
CA ALA A 62 1.40 -11.99 -5.59
C ALA A 62 2.81 -11.60 -6.06
N GLY A 63 3.74 -11.40 -5.12
CA GLY A 63 5.14 -11.17 -5.46
C GLY A 63 5.54 -9.72 -5.65
N LEU A 64 4.62 -8.78 -5.48
CA LEU A 64 4.93 -7.36 -5.60
C LEU A 64 5.08 -6.71 -4.24
N ALA A 65 6.22 -6.07 -4.01
CA ALA A 65 6.47 -5.27 -2.82
C ALA A 65 7.05 -3.93 -3.29
N GLN A 66 6.39 -2.84 -2.94
CA GLN A 66 6.81 -1.49 -3.31
C GLN A 66 7.07 -0.68 -2.06
N ALA A 67 8.28 -0.16 -1.92
CA ALA A 67 8.70 0.57 -0.74
C ALA A 67 8.64 2.07 -0.95
N TYR A 68 8.22 2.76 0.09
CA TYR A 68 8.17 4.22 0.15
C TYR A 68 8.89 4.68 1.42
N ARG A 69 9.78 5.65 1.29
CA ARG A 69 10.48 6.22 2.43
C ARG A 69 9.63 7.32 3.06
N LEU A 70 9.37 7.22 4.37
CA LEU A 70 8.61 8.23 5.08
C LEU A 70 9.50 9.45 5.35
N PHE A 71 8.95 10.65 5.16
CA PHE A 71 9.63 11.87 5.55
C PHE A 71 9.56 12.09 7.05
N ASP A 72 8.43 11.71 7.66
CA ASP A 72 8.19 11.89 9.08
C ASP A 72 8.17 10.53 9.78
N GLU A 73 8.38 10.53 11.08
CA GLU A 73 8.18 9.32 11.86
C GLU A 73 6.68 9.01 11.93
N PRO A 74 6.30 7.73 11.95
CA PRO A 74 4.89 7.35 12.07
C PRO A 74 4.26 7.94 13.33
N GLY A 75 3.06 8.44 13.20
CA GLY A 75 2.33 9.04 14.29
C GLY A 75 1.05 9.66 13.76
N HIS A 76 0.39 10.41 14.61
CA HIS A 76 -0.87 11.03 14.24
C HIS A 76 -0.67 11.99 13.05
N GLY A 77 -1.35 11.71 11.94
CA GLY A 77 -1.28 12.53 10.74
C GLY A 77 -0.04 12.32 9.87
N ALA A 78 0.84 11.37 10.20
CA ALA A 78 2.02 11.11 9.39
C ALA A 78 1.65 10.54 8.03
N GLU A 79 2.35 10.99 6.98
CA GLU A 79 2.22 10.40 5.66
C GLU A 79 2.97 9.07 5.63
N VAL A 80 2.26 8.00 5.32
CA VAL A 80 2.87 6.65 5.29
C VAL A 80 2.96 6.07 3.89
N PHE A 81 2.33 6.71 2.93
CA PHE A 81 2.44 6.32 1.53
C PHE A 81 2.01 7.47 0.65
N SER A 82 2.66 7.61 -0.50
CA SER A 82 2.31 8.63 -1.48
C SER A 82 2.62 8.09 -2.87
N LEU A 83 1.78 8.43 -3.82
CA LEU A 83 1.92 7.99 -5.19
C LEU A 83 1.46 9.11 -6.12
N ILE A 84 2.26 9.40 -7.13
CA ILE A 84 1.88 10.34 -8.19
C ILE A 84 1.66 9.54 -9.46
N ARG A 85 0.53 9.78 -10.11
CA ARG A 85 0.17 9.14 -11.37
C ARG A 85 -0.13 10.23 -12.39
N GLU A 86 0.43 10.10 -13.57
CA GLU A 86 0.09 10.99 -14.67
C GLU A 86 -1.07 10.37 -15.45
N SER A 87 -2.09 11.16 -15.77
CA SER A 87 -3.29 10.66 -16.44
C SER A 87 -3.97 11.77 -17.23
N GLU A 88 -4.57 11.42 -18.36
CA GLU A 88 -5.37 12.35 -19.14
C GLU A 88 -6.81 12.46 -18.63
N LEU A 89 -7.17 11.62 -17.64
CA LEU A 89 -8.52 11.65 -17.07
C LEU A 89 -8.71 12.90 -16.22
N ASP A 90 -9.92 13.48 -16.28
CA ASP A 90 -10.26 14.56 -15.36
C ASP A 90 -10.47 13.98 -13.95
N PRO A 91 -10.55 14.85 -12.91
CA PRO A 91 -10.61 14.35 -11.53
C PRO A 91 -11.72 13.35 -11.28
N GLN A 92 -12.92 13.59 -11.79
CA GLN A 92 -14.04 12.69 -11.55
C GLN A 92 -13.84 11.33 -12.23
N ALA A 93 -13.38 11.34 -13.47
CA ALA A 93 -13.12 10.11 -14.20
C ALA A 93 -11.96 9.32 -13.56
N TYR A 94 -10.96 10.02 -13.06
CA TYR A 94 -9.84 9.39 -12.36
C TYR A 94 -10.32 8.67 -11.10
N LEU A 95 -11.14 9.34 -10.30
CA LEU A 95 -11.69 8.74 -9.08
C LEU A 95 -12.56 7.52 -9.42
N THR A 96 -13.39 7.62 -10.43
CA THR A 96 -14.22 6.49 -10.85
C THR A 96 -13.37 5.31 -11.32
N ARG A 97 -12.32 5.60 -12.08
CA ARG A 97 -11.46 4.55 -12.64
C ARG A 97 -10.66 3.80 -11.58
N PHE A 98 -10.11 4.51 -10.60
CA PHE A 98 -9.13 3.94 -9.69
C PHE A 98 -9.64 3.67 -8.28
N PHE A 99 -10.69 4.36 -7.83
CA PHE A 99 -11.06 4.32 -6.42
C PHE A 99 -12.52 4.04 -6.14
N ASP A 100 -13.42 4.52 -6.99
CA ASP A 100 -14.85 4.47 -6.70
C ASP A 100 -15.50 3.25 -7.35
N THR A 101 -15.31 2.10 -6.73
CA THR A 101 -15.89 0.85 -7.22
C THR A 101 -17.26 0.55 -6.59
N GLY A 102 -17.70 1.40 -5.66
CA GLY A 102 -18.99 1.28 -5.00
C GLY A 102 -18.96 0.57 -3.65
N ALA A 103 -17.81 0.03 -3.28
CA ALA A 103 -17.68 -0.72 -2.02
C ALA A 103 -16.77 -0.04 -1.00
N GLU A 104 -16.12 1.04 -1.38
CA GLU A 104 -15.16 1.72 -0.51
C GLU A 104 -15.84 2.52 0.57
N ARG A 105 -15.19 2.57 1.72
CA ARG A 105 -15.57 3.43 2.82
C ARG A 105 -14.80 4.74 2.69
N GLN A 106 -15.48 5.78 2.21
CA GLN A 106 -14.82 7.04 1.89
C GLN A 106 -15.73 8.23 2.09
N GLY A 107 -15.12 9.40 2.29
CA GLY A 107 -15.83 10.67 2.30
C GLY A 107 -15.66 11.38 0.97
N HIS A 108 -16.57 12.28 0.68
CA HIS A 108 -16.49 13.12 -0.52
C HIS A 108 -16.31 14.58 -0.16
N VAL A 109 -15.32 15.20 -0.81
CA VAL A 109 -15.11 16.65 -0.75
C VAL A 109 -15.08 17.14 -2.18
N ALA A 110 -15.70 18.30 -2.44
CA ALA A 110 -15.72 18.86 -3.79
C ALA A 110 -14.28 19.04 -4.31
N PRO A 111 -14.03 18.74 -5.60
CA PRO A 111 -12.70 18.94 -6.17
C PRO A 111 -12.24 20.40 -6.00
N GLY A 112 -10.99 20.55 -5.60
CA GLY A 112 -10.40 21.87 -5.39
C GLY A 112 -10.67 22.52 -4.04
N ALA A 113 -11.35 21.80 -3.13
CA ALA A 113 -11.61 22.30 -1.79
C ALA A 113 -10.37 22.26 -0.89
#